data_93524ff0e105f7c6e7c717528b6db5a9
#
_entry.id   93524ff0e105f7c6e7c717528b6db5a9
#
_cell.length_a   1.000
_cell.length_b   1.000
_cell.length_c   1.000
_cell.angle_alpha   90.00
_cell.angle_beta   90.00
_cell.angle_gamma   90.00
#
_symmetry.space_group_name_H-M   'P 1'
#
loop_
_entity.id
_entity.type
_entity.pdbx_description
1 polymer ?
#
loop_
_entity_poly.entity_id
_entity_poly.type
_entity_poly.pdbx_seq_one_letter_code
_entity_poly.pdbx_strand_id
1 'polypeptide(L)' 'MNVIVSNSSDVPLYMQIKEQIKDAILKGELEDGELLPSIRNFANDIQVSVLTIRRVYEELEKEGFAVSQAGRGT' A
#
# COMPACT_ATOMS: atom_id res chain seq x y z
N MET A 1 7.88 -2.83 6.92
CA MET A 1 7.25 -1.50 6.90
C MET A 1 6.02 -1.51 7.79
N ASN A 2 5.92 -0.54 8.65
CA ASN A 2 4.75 -0.41 9.52
C ASN A 2 3.81 0.65 8.98
N VAL A 3 2.59 0.25 8.67
CA VAL A 3 1.57 1.17 8.22
C VAL A 3 0.57 1.40 9.35
N ILE A 4 0.38 2.66 9.68
CA ILE A 4 -0.52 3.05 10.78
C ILE A 4 -1.68 3.83 10.19
N VAL A 5 -2.90 3.39 10.46
CA VAL A 5 -4.09 4.06 9.95
C VAL A 5 -4.93 4.58 11.11
N SER A 6 -5.66 5.66 10.85
CA SER A 6 -6.56 6.25 11.83
C SER A 6 -7.95 6.39 11.23
N ASN A 7 -8.94 5.78 11.88
CA ASN A 7 -10.33 5.90 11.45
C ASN A 7 -10.95 7.23 11.87
N SER A 8 -10.30 7.95 12.77
CA SER A 8 -10.79 9.25 13.22
C SER A 8 -10.26 10.43 12.41
N SER A 9 -9.33 10.16 11.49
CA SER A 9 -8.80 11.19 10.61
C SER A 9 -9.80 11.52 9.50
N ASP A 10 -9.76 12.75 9.02
CA ASP A 10 -10.55 13.17 7.86
C ASP A 10 -9.98 12.64 6.55
N VAL A 11 -8.74 12.16 6.56
CA VAL A 11 -8.09 11.61 5.37
C VAL A 11 -8.58 10.20 5.12
N PRO A 12 -9.06 9.87 3.91
CA PRO A 12 -9.51 8.51 3.60
C PRO A 12 -8.43 7.49 3.86
N LEU A 13 -8.82 6.27 4.26
CA LEU A 13 -7.86 5.23 4.60
C LEU A 13 -6.90 4.91 3.44
N TYR A 14 -7.43 4.80 2.21
CA TYR A 14 -6.56 4.48 1.08
C TYR A 14 -5.46 5.52 0.90
N MET A 15 -5.79 6.79 1.13
CA MET A 15 -4.83 7.87 0.99
C MET A 15 -3.76 7.79 2.09
N GLN A 16 -4.18 7.51 3.33
CA GLN A 16 -3.24 7.35 4.42
C GLN A 16 -2.22 6.25 4.13
N ILE A 17 -2.71 5.12 3.63
CA ILE A 17 -1.86 3.97 3.33
C ILE A 17 -0.96 4.28 2.15
N LYS A 18 -1.51 4.83 1.08
CA LYS A 18 -0.75 5.16 -0.12
C LYS A 18 0.40 6.11 0.20
N GLU A 19 0.11 7.17 0.96
CA GLU A 19 1.14 8.16 1.27
C GLU A 19 2.25 7.59 2.14
N GLN A 20 1.94 6.66 3.03
CA GLN A 20 2.97 6.03 3.85
C GLN A 20 3.88 5.13 3.00
N ILE A 21 3.32 4.42 2.02
CA ILE A 21 4.13 3.60 1.12
C ILE A 21 5.02 4.50 0.26
N LYS A 22 4.46 5.56 -0.30
CA LYS A 22 5.23 6.51 -1.10
C LYS A 22 6.38 7.10 -0.28
N ASP A 23 6.08 7.49 0.94
CA ASP A 23 7.08 8.07 1.82
C ASP A 23 8.21 7.09 2.13
N ALA A 24 7.86 5.82 2.37
CA ALA A 24 8.85 4.78 2.61
C ALA A 24 9.75 4.58 1.40
N ILE A 25 9.20 4.63 0.19
CA ILE A 25 9.99 4.51 -1.04
C ILE A 25 10.91 5.71 -1.19
N LEU A 26 10.39 6.91 -0.96
CA LEU A 26 11.18 8.13 -1.13
C LEU A 26 12.30 8.23 -0.11
N LYS A 27 12.11 7.64 1.07
CA LYS A 27 13.15 7.64 2.12
C LYS A 27 14.13 6.48 1.98
N GLY A 28 13.90 5.58 1.03
CA GLY A 28 14.76 4.43 0.85
C GLY A 28 14.52 3.29 1.82
N GLU A 29 13.45 3.36 2.61
CA GLU A 29 13.09 2.27 3.52
C GLU A 29 12.46 1.09 2.78
N LEU A 30 11.90 1.38 1.62
CA LEU A 30 11.27 0.39 0.74
C LEU A 30 11.72 0.73 -0.67
N GLU A 31 12.36 -0.23 -1.34
CA GLU A 31 12.86 0.03 -2.69
C GLU A 31 11.72 0.04 -3.70
N ASP A 32 11.80 0.96 -4.67
CA ASP A 32 10.85 0.98 -5.76
C ASP A 32 10.97 -0.34 -6.53
N GLY A 33 9.85 -1.02 -6.72
CA GLY A 33 9.84 -2.35 -7.34
C GLY A 33 9.99 -3.49 -6.37
N GLU A 34 10.19 -3.20 -5.09
CA GLU A 34 10.26 -4.24 -4.07
C GLU A 34 8.93 -4.99 -3.97
N LEU A 35 8.99 -6.29 -3.72
CA LEU A 35 7.79 -7.11 -3.64
C LEU A 35 6.97 -6.75 -2.39
N LEU A 36 5.76 -6.28 -2.61
CA LEU A 36 4.83 -5.96 -1.53
C LEU A 36 3.98 -7.19 -1.19
N PRO A 37 3.39 -7.23 0.00
CA PRO A 37 2.47 -8.33 0.34
C PRO A 37 1.32 -8.38 -0.64
N SER A 38 0.69 -9.54 -0.77
CA SER A 38 -0.52 -9.65 -1.57
C SER A 38 -1.58 -8.72 -1.01
N ILE A 39 -2.52 -8.32 -1.87
CA ILE A 39 -3.61 -7.44 -1.44
C ILE A 39 -4.32 -8.02 -0.22
N ARG A 40 -4.66 -9.31 -0.27
CA ARG A 40 -5.39 -9.97 0.81
C ARG A 40 -4.58 -9.99 2.11
N ASN A 41 -3.30 -10.35 2.02
CA ASN A 41 -2.46 -10.41 3.22
C ASN A 41 -2.26 -9.04 3.84
N PHE A 42 -2.02 -8.02 3.01
CA PHE A 42 -1.82 -6.67 3.51
C PHE A 42 -3.10 -6.16 4.18
N ALA A 43 -4.24 -6.35 3.52
CA ALA A 43 -5.52 -5.92 4.07
C ALA A 43 -5.80 -6.59 5.42
N ASN A 44 -5.50 -7.88 5.52
CA ASN A 44 -5.68 -8.61 6.77
C ASN A 44 -4.73 -8.11 7.86
N ASP A 45 -3.48 -7.86 7.50
CA ASP A 45 -2.46 -7.43 8.46
C ASP A 45 -2.80 -6.10 9.11
N ILE A 46 -3.32 -5.16 8.36
CA ILE A 46 -3.62 -3.83 8.91
C ILE A 46 -5.12 -3.60 9.11
N GLN A 47 -5.91 -4.66 8.97
CA GLN A 47 -7.35 -4.65 9.27
C GLN A 47 -8.13 -3.62 8.47
N VAL A 48 -7.91 -3.62 7.15
CA VAL A 48 -8.68 -2.79 6.23
C VAL A 48 -9.26 -3.69 5.14
N SER A 49 -10.16 -3.15 4.33
CA SER A 49 -10.80 -3.94 3.29
C SER A 49 -9.84 -4.24 2.14
N VAL A 50 -10.09 -5.36 1.47
CA VAL A 50 -9.33 -5.74 0.28
C VAL A 50 -9.47 -4.67 -0.81
N LEU A 51 -10.66 -4.08 -0.93
CA LEU A 51 -10.88 -3.03 -1.94
C LEU A 51 -10.02 -1.80 -1.66
N THR A 52 -9.82 -1.47 -0.40
CA THR A 52 -8.97 -0.34 -0.01
C THR A 52 -7.53 -0.59 -0.47
N ILE A 53 -6.99 -1.77 -0.21
CA ILE A 53 -5.61 -2.09 -0.60
C ILE A 53 -5.49 -2.17 -2.12
N ARG A 54 -6.48 -2.74 -2.80
CA ARG A 54 -6.46 -2.78 -4.27
C ARG A 54 -6.34 -1.37 -4.84
N ARG A 55 -7.13 -0.43 -4.30
CA ARG A 55 -7.08 0.96 -4.75
C ARG A 55 -5.70 1.57 -4.50
N VAL A 56 -5.12 1.28 -3.33
CA VAL A 56 -3.78 1.79 -3.02
C VAL A 56 -2.77 1.33 -4.06
N TYR A 57 -2.74 0.03 -4.36
CA TYR A 57 -1.77 -0.51 -5.31
C TYR A 57 -2.00 0.03 -6.72
N GLU A 58 -3.26 0.14 -7.13
CA GLU A 58 -3.58 0.68 -8.46
C GLU A 58 -3.14 2.14 -8.58
N GLU A 59 -3.35 2.93 -7.55
CA GLU A 59 -2.95 4.33 -7.59
C GLU A 59 -1.44 4.51 -7.55
N LEU A 60 -0.74 3.66 -6.81
CA LEU A 60 0.72 3.70 -6.82
C LEU A 60 1.25 3.44 -8.22
N GLU A 61 0.69 2.46 -8.93
CA GLU A 61 1.10 2.18 -10.29
C GLU A 61 0.81 3.36 -11.21
N LYS A 62 -0.36 3.98 -11.07
CA LYS A 62 -0.72 5.15 -11.87
C LYS A 62 0.24 6.32 -11.63
N GLU A 63 0.75 6.45 -10.42
CA GLU A 63 1.65 7.54 -10.10
C GLU A 63 3.11 7.22 -10.44
N GLY A 64 3.35 6.07 -11.03
CA GLY A 64 4.68 5.74 -11.52
C GLY A 64 5.52 4.90 -10.58
N PHE A 65 4.97 4.46 -9.47
CA PHE A 65 5.69 3.57 -8.56
C PHE A 65 5.55 2.14 -9.06
N ALA A 66 6.67 1.46 -9.20
CA ALA A 66 6.65 0.05 -9.59
C ALA A 66 6.34 -0.78 -8.36
N VAL A 67 5.16 -1.40 -8.33
CA VAL A 67 4.76 -2.26 -7.22
C VAL A 67 4.54 -3.66 -7.73
N SER A 68 5.05 -4.64 -6.98
CA SER A 68 4.84 -6.05 -7.25
C SER A 68 4.22 -6.67 -6.02
N GLN A 69 3.32 -7.62 -6.22
CA GLN A 69 2.59 -8.24 -5.12
C GLN A 69 2.96 -9.71 -5.00
N ALA A 70 3.24 -10.14 -3.78
CA ALA A 70 3.45 -11.55 -3.52
C ALA A 70 2.18 -12.33 -3.90
N GLY A 71 2.36 -13.47 -4.58
CA GLY A 71 1.24 -14.31 -4.96
C GLY A 71 0.40 -13.80 -6.13
N ARG A 72 0.82 -12.69 -6.76
CA ARG A 72 0.12 -12.20 -7.95
C ARG A 72 0.33 -13.19 -9.09
N GLY A 73 -0.76 -13.67 -9.66
CA GLY A 73 -0.70 -14.64 -10.73
C GLY A 73 -0.08 -14.06 -12.00
N THR A 74 0.69 -14.84 -12.65
CA THR A 74 1.29 -14.46 -13.92
C THR A 74 0.88 -15.44 -14.98
#